data_221b5e50767d0a6a301188aea226d2cd
#
_entry.id   221b5e50767d0a6a301188aea226d2cd
#
_cell.length_a   1.000
_cell.length_b   1.000
_cell.length_c   1.000
_cell.angle_alpha   90.00
_cell.angle_beta   90.00
_cell.angle_gamma   90.00
#
_symmetry.space_group_name_H-M   'P 1'
#
loop_
_entity.id
_entity.type
_entity.pdbx_description
1 polymer ?
#
loop_
_entity_poly.entity_id
_entity_poly.type
_entity_poly.pdbx_seq_one_letter_code
_entity_poly.pdbx_strand_id
1 'polypeptide(L)'
;MKSVPKLIKRFVGILMLSSLVILFMNFIILAIIAATQAPNGSPWKTAEQAAESINKTEQGYVMPDTMIEELNAQNVWAVYIDNATGECVWHSDNLPDTVPLEYTVSDIANLTRGYIDGYPTFTGEGENGLMVLGYPKDLSLIHI
;
A
#
# COMPACT_ATOMS: atom_id res chain seq x y z
N MET A 1 -40.33 -9.85 48.20
CA MET A 1 -39.15 -9.00 48.32
C MET A 1 -37.82 -9.73 48.11
N LYS A 2 -37.73 -11.01 48.47
CA LYS A 2 -36.52 -11.80 48.21
C LYS A 2 -36.22 -12.01 46.72
N SER A 3 -37.20 -11.84 45.81
CA SER A 3 -37.06 -12.01 44.37
C SER A 3 -36.43 -10.80 43.67
N VAL A 4 -36.50 -9.60 44.27
CA VAL A 4 -35.98 -8.37 43.67
C VAL A 4 -34.46 -8.37 43.56
N PRO A 5 -33.69 -8.73 44.58
CA PRO A 5 -32.22 -8.83 44.46
C PRO A 5 -31.77 -9.88 43.44
N LYS A 6 -32.49 -11.01 43.36
CA LYS A 6 -32.20 -12.04 42.36
C LYS A 6 -32.47 -11.54 40.93
N LEU A 7 -33.55 -10.80 40.75
CA LEU A 7 -33.93 -10.23 39.46
C LEU A 7 -32.88 -9.21 38.99
N ILE A 8 -32.46 -8.35 39.93
CA ILE A 8 -31.41 -7.35 39.66
C ILE A 8 -30.09 -8.01 39.26
N LYS A 9 -29.67 -9.03 40.03
CA LYS A 9 -28.46 -9.79 39.74
C LYS A 9 -28.51 -10.44 38.33
N ARG A 10 -29.64 -11.03 38.02
CA ARG A 10 -29.87 -11.68 36.73
C ARG A 10 -29.81 -10.64 35.59
N PHE A 11 -30.46 -9.50 35.79
CA PHE A 11 -30.49 -8.41 34.82
C PHE A 11 -29.10 -7.83 34.58
N VAL A 12 -28.35 -7.56 35.64
CA VAL A 12 -26.97 -7.06 35.57
C VAL A 12 -26.07 -8.09 34.90
N GLY A 13 -26.24 -9.38 35.23
CA GLY A 13 -25.48 -10.45 34.59
C GLY A 13 -25.70 -10.51 33.08
N ILE A 14 -26.96 -10.38 32.64
CA ILE A 14 -27.31 -10.36 31.21
C ILE A 14 -26.72 -9.14 30.53
N LEU A 15 -26.79 -7.96 31.17
CA LEU A 15 -26.19 -6.75 30.62
C LEU A 15 -24.68 -6.87 30.47
N MET A 16 -24.00 -7.41 31.47
CA MET A 16 -22.55 -7.62 31.41
C MET A 16 -22.16 -8.61 30.32
N LEU A 17 -22.93 -9.72 30.23
CA LEU A 17 -22.69 -10.70 29.19
C LEU A 17 -22.90 -10.12 27.79
N SER A 18 -23.99 -9.34 27.62
CA SER A 18 -24.26 -8.66 26.32
C SER A 18 -23.15 -7.69 25.96
N SER A 19 -22.66 -6.91 26.94
CA SER A 19 -21.56 -5.96 26.72
C SER A 19 -20.28 -6.67 26.29
N LEU A 20 -19.97 -7.81 26.93
CA LEU A 20 -18.81 -8.61 26.58
C LEU A 20 -18.92 -9.19 25.17
N VAL A 21 -20.10 -9.66 24.79
CA VAL A 21 -20.35 -10.19 23.44
C VAL A 21 -20.16 -9.10 22.39
N ILE A 22 -20.73 -7.91 22.62
CA ILE A 22 -20.60 -6.79 21.71
C ILE A 22 -19.13 -6.36 21.58
N LEU A 23 -18.42 -6.26 22.69
CA LEU A 23 -17.00 -5.90 22.70
C LEU A 23 -16.16 -6.93 21.92
N PHE A 24 -16.44 -8.21 22.14
CA PHE A 24 -15.75 -9.31 21.46
C PHE A 24 -16.02 -9.28 19.94
N MET A 25 -17.26 -9.04 19.54
CA MET A 25 -17.61 -8.91 18.12
C MET A 25 -16.92 -7.72 17.47
N ASN A 26 -16.87 -6.58 18.15
CA ASN A 26 -16.13 -5.42 17.65
C ASN A 26 -14.65 -5.72 17.49
N PHE A 27 -14.06 -6.44 18.43
CA PHE A 27 -12.66 -6.86 18.36
C PHE A 27 -12.41 -7.79 17.18
N ILE A 28 -13.30 -8.73 16.91
CA ILE A 28 -13.21 -9.65 15.76
C ILE A 28 -13.30 -8.86 14.45
N ILE A 29 -14.22 -7.92 14.35
CA ILE A 29 -14.39 -7.08 13.15
C ILE A 29 -13.11 -6.28 12.89
N LEU A 30 -12.53 -5.67 13.93
CA LEU A 30 -11.27 -4.93 13.80
C LEU A 30 -10.12 -5.85 13.37
N ALA A 31 -10.06 -7.07 13.92
CA ALA A 31 -9.05 -8.04 13.55
C ALA A 31 -9.17 -8.46 12.08
N ILE A 32 -10.40 -8.66 11.59
CA ILE A 32 -10.65 -9.01 10.19
C ILE A 32 -10.24 -7.86 9.27
N ILE A 33 -10.61 -6.62 9.62
CA ILE A 33 -10.24 -5.44 8.84
C ILE A 33 -8.70 -5.31 8.78
N ALA A 34 -8.03 -5.45 9.92
CA ALA A 34 -6.57 -5.39 9.99
C ALA A 34 -5.94 -6.51 9.15
N ALA A 35 -6.47 -7.72 9.21
CA ALA A 35 -5.95 -8.86 8.46
C ALA A 35 -6.15 -8.70 6.95
N THR A 36 -7.27 -8.10 6.51
CA THR A 36 -7.53 -7.87 5.08
C THR A 36 -6.70 -6.74 4.50
N GLN A 37 -6.33 -5.77 5.32
CA GLN A 37 -5.49 -4.65 4.89
C GLN A 37 -3.99 -4.94 5.02
N ALA A 38 -3.60 -5.65 6.08
CA ALA A 38 -2.20 -5.94 6.37
C ALA A 38 -1.49 -6.80 5.32
N PRO A 39 -2.11 -7.87 4.73
CA PRO A 39 -1.42 -8.70 3.75
C PRO A 39 -1.08 -7.96 2.46
N ASN A 40 -1.89 -6.97 2.11
CA ASN A 40 -1.65 -6.15 0.92
C ASN A 40 -0.65 -5.03 1.18
N GLY A 41 -0.29 -4.83 2.45
CA GLY A 41 0.68 -3.84 2.86
C GLY A 41 0.27 -2.42 2.53
N SER A 42 1.04 -1.46 3.00
CA SER A 42 0.90 -0.09 2.55
C SER A 42 1.56 0.04 1.17
N PRO A 43 1.12 0.99 0.33
CA PRO A 43 1.81 1.25 -0.94
C PRO A 43 3.29 1.58 -0.77
N TRP A 44 3.69 2.20 0.32
CA TRP A 44 5.09 2.47 0.64
C TRP A 44 5.89 1.18 0.81
N LYS A 45 5.31 0.21 1.48
CA LYS A 45 5.95 -1.10 1.69
C LYS A 45 6.06 -1.87 0.38
N THR A 46 5.04 -1.79 -0.46
CA THR A 46 5.06 -2.41 -1.79
C THR A 46 6.16 -1.79 -2.66
N ALA A 47 6.32 -0.47 -2.62
CA ALA A 47 7.38 0.22 -3.34
C ALA A 47 8.76 -0.20 -2.86
N GLU A 48 8.94 -0.36 -1.56
CA GLU A 48 10.18 -0.83 -0.96
C GLU A 48 10.50 -2.26 -1.38
N GLN A 49 9.50 -3.15 -1.37
CA GLN A 49 9.65 -4.53 -1.83
C GLN A 49 10.01 -4.60 -3.32
N ALA A 50 9.38 -3.77 -4.14
CA ALA A 50 9.68 -3.67 -5.57
C ALA A 50 11.11 -3.20 -5.78
N ALA A 51 11.56 -2.21 -5.03
CA ALA A 51 12.94 -1.70 -5.11
C ALA A 51 13.96 -2.76 -4.73
N GLU A 52 13.67 -3.58 -3.73
CA GLU A 52 14.55 -4.66 -3.30
C GLU A 52 14.56 -5.84 -4.28
N SER A 53 13.45 -6.07 -4.98
CA SER A 53 13.31 -7.21 -5.89
C SER A 53 14.00 -7.03 -7.23
N ILE A 54 14.19 -5.78 -7.66
CA ILE A 54 14.80 -5.49 -8.97
C ILE A 54 16.29 -5.81 -8.96
N ASN A 55 16.75 -6.53 -9.99
CA ASN A 55 18.13 -6.96 -10.09
C ASN A 55 18.78 -6.39 -11.35
N LYS A 56 20.02 -5.95 -11.21
CA LYS A 56 20.83 -5.51 -12.35
C LYS A 56 21.50 -6.73 -13.00
N THR A 57 21.27 -6.89 -14.29
CA THR A 57 21.91 -7.93 -15.10
C THR A 57 22.76 -7.28 -16.18
N GLU A 58 23.52 -8.08 -16.94
CA GLU A 58 24.31 -7.59 -18.06
C GLU A 58 23.45 -6.93 -19.15
N GLN A 59 22.17 -7.32 -19.23
CA GLN A 59 21.21 -6.78 -20.20
C GLN A 59 20.38 -5.61 -19.65
N GLY A 60 20.64 -5.21 -18.39
CA GLY A 60 19.90 -4.15 -17.71
C GLY A 60 19.21 -4.64 -16.45
N TYR A 61 18.20 -3.90 -15.99
CA TYR A 61 17.45 -4.24 -14.79
C TYR A 61 16.30 -5.18 -15.12
N VAL A 62 16.09 -6.16 -14.24
CA VAL A 62 15.01 -7.15 -14.37
C VAL A 62 14.26 -7.27 -13.05
N MET A 63 12.95 -7.22 -13.12
CA MET A 63 12.07 -7.44 -11.98
C MET A 63 11.52 -8.87 -12.05
N PRO A 64 11.44 -9.61 -10.89
CA PRO A 64 10.84 -10.94 -10.88
C PRO A 64 9.39 -10.94 -11.36
N ASP A 65 9.00 -11.99 -12.09
CA ASP A 65 7.64 -12.11 -12.62
C ASP A 65 6.57 -12.05 -11.55
N THR A 66 6.85 -12.61 -10.36
CA THR A 66 5.92 -12.58 -9.23
C THR A 66 5.58 -11.15 -8.80
N MET A 67 6.58 -10.27 -8.79
CA MET A 67 6.37 -8.86 -8.44
C MET A 67 5.62 -8.12 -9.54
N ILE A 68 5.94 -8.41 -10.80
CA ILE A 68 5.25 -7.84 -11.97
C ILE A 68 3.77 -8.21 -11.94
N GLU A 69 3.45 -9.47 -11.67
CA GLU A 69 2.07 -9.96 -11.56
C GLU A 69 1.31 -9.26 -10.44
N GLU A 70 1.95 -9.08 -9.30
CA GLU A 70 1.36 -8.40 -8.16
C GLU A 70 1.00 -6.94 -8.49
N LEU A 71 1.90 -6.23 -9.16
CA LEU A 71 1.66 -4.85 -9.58
C LEU A 71 0.57 -4.77 -10.65
N ASN A 72 0.57 -5.69 -11.62
CA ASN A 72 -0.44 -5.73 -12.67
C ASN A 72 -1.83 -6.03 -12.10
N ALA A 73 -1.92 -6.88 -11.08
CA ALA A 73 -3.20 -7.21 -10.43
C ALA A 73 -3.86 -5.97 -9.80
N GLN A 74 -3.06 -5.00 -9.39
CA GLN A 74 -3.54 -3.75 -8.79
C GLN A 74 -3.56 -2.58 -9.77
N ASN A 75 -3.24 -2.82 -11.05
CA ASN A 75 -3.11 -1.78 -12.09
C ASN A 75 -2.09 -0.71 -11.72
N VAL A 76 -1.00 -1.13 -11.10
CA VAL A 76 0.09 -0.26 -10.67
C VAL A 76 1.18 -0.26 -11.73
N TRP A 77 1.57 0.94 -12.19
CA TRP A 77 2.76 1.06 -13.04
C TRP A 77 3.98 1.38 -12.18
N ALA A 78 5.17 1.07 -12.69
CA ALA A 78 6.40 1.26 -11.93
C ALA A 78 7.51 1.78 -12.83
N VAL A 79 8.35 2.64 -12.28
CA VAL A 79 9.59 3.10 -12.93
C VAL A 79 10.73 3.00 -11.91
N TYR A 80 11.91 2.66 -12.40
CA TYR A 80 13.12 2.64 -11.60
C TYR A 80 14.09 3.69 -12.14
N ILE A 81 14.38 4.69 -11.32
CA ILE A 81 15.16 5.87 -11.70
C ILE A 81 16.57 5.71 -11.16
N ASP A 82 17.57 5.80 -12.04
CA ASP A 82 18.97 5.70 -11.65
C ASP A 82 19.41 6.92 -10.82
N ASN A 83 20.07 6.68 -9.69
CA ASN A 83 20.52 7.73 -8.78
C ASN A 83 21.59 8.62 -9.39
N ALA A 84 22.39 8.10 -10.30
CA ALA A 84 23.50 8.86 -10.87
C ALA A 84 23.06 9.77 -12.00
N THR A 85 22.07 9.34 -12.81
CA THR A 85 21.69 10.03 -14.03
C THR A 85 20.30 10.65 -14.01
N GLY A 86 19.41 10.16 -13.14
CA GLY A 86 18.02 10.56 -13.13
C GLY A 86 17.20 9.96 -14.26
N GLU A 87 17.77 9.05 -15.04
CA GLU A 87 17.09 8.38 -16.14
C GLU A 87 16.34 7.14 -15.65
N CYS A 88 15.19 6.86 -16.28
CA CYS A 88 14.47 5.63 -16.06
C CYS A 88 15.24 4.48 -16.71
N VAL A 89 15.76 3.57 -15.91
CA VAL A 89 16.52 2.41 -16.38
C VAL A 89 15.66 1.16 -16.49
N TRP A 90 14.49 1.18 -15.91
CA TRP A 90 13.50 0.10 -16.00
C TRP A 90 12.11 0.68 -15.78
N HIS A 91 11.12 0.17 -16.50
CA HIS A 91 9.72 0.52 -16.27
C HIS A 91 8.82 -0.67 -16.59
N SER A 92 7.60 -0.64 -16.03
CA SER A 92 6.58 -1.64 -16.32
C SER A 92 6.00 -1.43 -17.72
N ASP A 93 5.43 -2.49 -18.29
CA ASP A 93 4.83 -2.44 -19.63
C ASP A 93 3.58 -1.55 -19.69
N ASN A 94 2.90 -1.39 -18.57
CA ASN A 94 1.67 -0.59 -18.48
C ASN A 94 1.92 0.88 -18.12
N LEU A 95 3.15 1.37 -18.29
CA LEU A 95 3.49 2.76 -17.99
C LEU A 95 2.74 3.70 -18.92
N PRO A 96 2.02 4.71 -18.37
CA PRO A 96 1.36 5.72 -19.19
C PRO A 96 2.36 6.54 -19.99
N ASP A 97 2.01 6.91 -21.23
CA ASP A 97 2.88 7.70 -22.11
C ASP A 97 3.19 9.09 -21.56
N THR A 98 2.32 9.60 -20.69
CA THR A 98 2.46 10.90 -20.07
C THR A 98 3.48 10.94 -18.94
N VAL A 99 3.90 9.77 -18.44
CA VAL A 99 4.90 9.68 -17.36
C VAL A 99 6.29 9.87 -17.97
N PRO A 100 7.10 10.83 -17.47
CA PRO A 100 8.42 11.08 -18.05
C PRO A 100 9.39 9.93 -17.75
N LEU A 101 10.35 9.75 -18.66
CA LEU A 101 11.42 8.75 -18.51
C LEU A 101 12.74 9.37 -18.07
N GLU A 102 12.80 10.68 -17.99
CA GLU A 102 13.95 11.42 -17.47
C GLU A 102 13.49 12.34 -16.34
N TYR A 103 14.25 12.37 -15.27
CA TYR A 103 13.90 13.12 -14.08
C TYR A 103 15.03 14.05 -13.68
N THR A 104 14.69 15.31 -13.41
CA THR A 104 15.59 16.28 -12.82
C THR A 104 15.49 16.19 -11.29
N VAL A 105 16.41 16.87 -10.59
CA VAL A 105 16.33 16.97 -9.13
C VAL A 105 14.99 17.60 -8.70
N SER A 106 14.50 18.58 -9.44
CA SER A 106 13.21 19.21 -9.16
C SER A 106 12.05 18.24 -9.34
N ASP A 107 12.11 17.40 -10.37
CA ASP A 107 11.08 16.38 -10.60
C ASP A 107 11.03 15.38 -9.45
N ILE A 108 12.20 14.92 -8.99
CA ILE A 108 12.30 14.00 -7.85
C ILE A 108 11.75 14.66 -6.58
N ALA A 109 12.06 15.92 -6.35
CA ALA A 109 11.55 16.64 -5.20
C ALA A 109 10.02 16.75 -5.23
N ASN A 110 9.43 16.89 -6.42
CA ASN A 110 7.98 16.94 -6.57
C ASN A 110 7.31 15.59 -6.25
N LEU A 111 8.01 14.48 -6.33
CA LEU A 111 7.51 13.17 -5.93
C LEU A 111 7.15 13.13 -4.44
N THR A 112 7.75 14.00 -3.64
CA THR A 112 7.42 14.10 -2.21
C THR A 112 5.98 14.57 -1.99
N ARG A 113 5.36 15.16 -3.01
CA ARG A 113 3.95 15.53 -2.98
C ARG A 113 3.03 14.34 -3.26
N GLY A 114 3.61 13.22 -3.68
CA GLY A 114 2.89 11.97 -3.85
C GLY A 114 2.11 11.80 -5.14
N TYR A 115 2.42 12.60 -6.18
CA TYR A 115 1.68 12.52 -7.47
C TYR A 115 2.60 12.77 -8.66
N ILE A 116 2.39 11.99 -9.72
CA ILE A 116 2.90 12.26 -11.07
C ILE A 116 1.71 12.21 -12.02
N ASP A 117 1.49 13.29 -12.76
CA ASP A 117 0.41 13.39 -13.76
C ASP A 117 -0.96 12.96 -13.19
N GLY A 118 -1.22 13.28 -11.91
CA GLY A 118 -2.46 12.93 -11.24
C GLY A 118 -2.50 11.51 -10.65
N TYR A 119 -1.51 10.67 -10.93
CA TYR A 119 -1.41 9.33 -10.33
C TYR A 119 -0.80 9.44 -8.94
N PRO A 120 -1.43 8.85 -7.91
CA PRO A 120 -0.80 8.75 -6.60
C PRO A 120 0.49 7.92 -6.72
N THR A 121 1.60 8.45 -6.20
CA THR A 121 2.89 7.78 -6.28
C THR A 121 3.44 7.46 -4.90
N PHE A 122 4.14 6.33 -4.84
CA PHE A 122 4.82 5.85 -3.64
C PHE A 122 6.23 5.42 -4.03
N THR A 123 7.20 5.73 -3.20
CA THR A 123 8.59 5.50 -3.53
C THR A 123 9.25 4.50 -2.59
N GLY A 124 10.18 3.73 -3.14
CA GLY A 124 11.04 2.83 -2.38
C GLY A 124 12.47 3.00 -2.83
N GLU A 125 13.40 3.03 -1.88
CA GLU A 125 14.81 3.20 -2.17
C GLU A 125 15.44 1.84 -2.52
N GLY A 126 16.03 1.76 -3.70
CA GLY A 126 16.80 0.61 -4.13
C GLY A 126 18.29 0.85 -3.95
N GLU A 127 19.09 -0.16 -4.28
CA GLU A 127 20.55 -0.11 -4.12
C GLU A 127 21.18 1.00 -4.95
N ASN A 128 20.74 1.15 -6.21
CA ASN A 128 21.32 2.13 -7.15
C ASN A 128 20.31 3.11 -7.71
N GLY A 129 19.09 3.11 -7.21
CA GLY A 129 18.03 3.95 -7.77
C GLY A 129 16.82 4.06 -6.88
N LEU A 130 15.83 4.77 -7.39
CA LEU A 130 14.56 5.01 -6.73
C LEU A 130 13.45 4.30 -7.49
N MET A 131 12.74 3.41 -6.81
CA MET A 131 11.54 2.78 -7.35
C MET A 131 10.35 3.67 -7.11
N VAL A 132 9.60 3.99 -8.15
CA VAL A 132 8.37 4.79 -8.06
C VAL A 132 7.22 3.93 -8.56
N LEU A 133 6.19 3.77 -7.73
CA LEU A 133 4.96 3.07 -8.09
C LEU A 133 3.84 4.09 -8.29
N GLY A 134 3.14 4.01 -9.42
CA GLY A 134 1.98 4.83 -9.69
C GLY A 134 0.71 4.01 -9.57
N TYR A 135 -0.18 4.41 -8.68
CA TYR A 135 -1.45 3.75 -8.45
C TYR A 135 -2.54 4.37 -9.34
N PRO A 136 -3.65 3.65 -9.57
CA PRO A 136 -4.75 4.22 -10.34
C PRO A 136 -5.25 5.52 -9.75
N LYS A 137 -5.65 6.46 -10.60
CA LYS A 137 -6.15 7.78 -10.17
C LYS A 137 -7.36 7.67 -9.24
N ASP A 138 -8.14 6.60 -9.40
CA ASP A 138 -9.33 6.34 -8.56
C ASP A 138 -8.98 6.08 -7.10
N LEU A 139 -7.76 5.63 -6.82
CA LEU A 139 -7.31 5.36 -5.46
C LEU A 139 -7.34 6.62 -4.60
N SER A 140 -6.99 7.77 -5.17
CA SER A 140 -7.00 9.04 -4.44
C SER A 140 -8.40 9.48 -4.04
N LEU A 141 -9.42 9.08 -4.78
CA LEU A 141 -10.82 9.38 -4.48
C LEU A 141 -11.36 8.53 -3.34
N ILE A 142 -10.86 7.30 -3.19
CA ILE A 142 -11.29 6.36 -2.15
C ILE A 142 -10.83 6.83 -0.76
N HIS A 143 -9.70 7.52 -0.69
CA HIS A 143 -9.10 7.96 0.57
C HIS A 143 -9.51 9.38 1.00
N ILE A 144 -10.34 10.03 0.22
CA ILE A 144 -10.95 11.30 0.56
C ILE A 144 -12.27 11.03 1.29
#